data_5a416b36d0588222ae669557e33381b3
#
_entry.id   5a416b36d0588222ae669557e33381b3
#
_cell.length_a   1.000
_cell.length_b   1.000
_cell.length_c   1.000
_cell.angle_alpha   90.00
_cell.angle_beta   90.00
_cell.angle_gamma   90.00
#
_symmetry.space_group_name_H-M   'P 1'
#
loop_
_entity.id
_entity.type
_entity.pdbx_description
1 polymer ?
#
loop_
_entity_poly.entity_id
_entity_poly.type
_entity_poly.pdbx_seq_one_letter_code
_entity_poly.pdbx_strand_id
1 'polypeptide(L)'
;MTNVDTTIDYMDQASFLGLRALGHAPVIQWTWIYRRDVDLVGLRRFHHNLGRGLLGRRIERSPLPFGRHRWITCRGPADIAIAPESRSNRDVQAWLDEQAALPIDPEHGPSWRLALQPLIEGGAVVTLVASHTVVDGVGLVIAVTEAATGITRDLDYPAAGSRTKRQALLEDSRAVVRDVPGMAKSLVSTVKMAGKNRADIVSKKPRATSAVVEPTRTVIVPAVTVHVDIEQWDERAASLGGTANSLSLGFAARLGYRLGWVAEDGSVTISVPVNERLPEDNRGNALTAVTLIADPHTVTTDLTGVRSGLKTALTDLADTRNELLAALPLTPLVPRSAARRVEGLVLKSKVIGSSHVGDLDPAANRPDGTDADSFAARMAEHITSDHLRRVGGIFFPLVAGRVHGEVWVSIGFCNADGTTTREQLTEVAVQALADFGMTGTVE
;
A
#
# COMPACT_ATOMS: atom_id res chain seq x y z
N MET A 1 -5.56 -35.57 -1.86
CA MET A 1 -4.86 -34.30 -1.55
C MET A 1 -4.99 -33.45 -2.80
N THR A 2 -5.83 -32.46 -2.76
CA THR A 2 -5.95 -31.44 -3.82
C THR A 2 -4.63 -30.71 -3.88
N ASN A 3 -3.98 -30.74 -5.03
CA ASN A 3 -2.68 -30.07 -5.25
C ASN A 3 -2.95 -28.55 -5.22
N VAL A 4 -2.71 -27.89 -4.08
CA VAL A 4 -2.89 -26.45 -3.95
C VAL A 4 -1.88 -25.77 -4.90
N ASP A 5 -2.36 -24.93 -5.80
CA ASP A 5 -1.45 -24.13 -6.66
C ASP A 5 -0.75 -23.10 -5.78
N THR A 6 0.54 -23.35 -5.55
CA THR A 6 1.39 -22.47 -4.74
C THR A 6 2.08 -21.39 -5.56
N THR A 7 1.89 -21.38 -6.88
CA THR A 7 2.50 -20.41 -7.79
C THR A 7 1.93 -19.01 -7.49
N ILE A 8 2.79 -18.02 -7.30
CA ILE A 8 2.33 -16.65 -7.05
C ILE A 8 1.61 -16.08 -8.28
N ASP A 9 0.63 -15.23 -8.06
CA ASP A 9 -0.08 -14.52 -9.13
C ASP A 9 0.87 -13.56 -9.88
N TYR A 10 0.50 -13.17 -11.09
CA TYR A 10 1.32 -12.26 -11.89
C TYR A 10 1.47 -10.87 -11.27
N MET A 11 0.47 -10.38 -10.52
CA MET A 11 0.56 -9.13 -9.78
C MET A 11 1.59 -9.25 -8.64
N ASP A 12 1.55 -10.34 -7.89
CA ASP A 12 2.52 -10.64 -6.82
C ASP A 12 3.92 -10.81 -7.39
N GLN A 13 4.04 -11.48 -8.54
CA GLN A 13 5.29 -11.62 -9.28
C GLN A 13 5.83 -10.24 -9.68
N ALA A 14 4.99 -9.36 -10.21
CA ALA A 14 5.37 -8.01 -10.63
C ALA A 14 5.86 -7.18 -9.44
N SER A 15 5.13 -7.21 -8.31
CA SER A 15 5.50 -6.54 -7.06
C SER A 15 6.86 -7.03 -6.55
N PHE A 16 7.06 -8.35 -6.49
CA PHE A 16 8.33 -8.93 -6.03
C PHE A 16 9.51 -8.60 -6.96
N LEU A 17 9.33 -8.70 -8.27
CA LEU A 17 10.37 -8.35 -9.23
C LEU A 17 10.68 -6.85 -9.22
N GLY A 18 9.69 -6.02 -9.00
CA GLY A 18 9.84 -4.58 -8.75
C GLY A 18 10.74 -4.32 -7.55
N LEU A 19 10.42 -4.90 -6.39
CA LEU A 19 11.26 -4.82 -5.19
C LEU A 19 12.73 -5.22 -5.48
N ARG A 20 12.94 -6.33 -6.21
CA ARG A 20 14.31 -6.80 -6.53
C ARG A 20 15.03 -5.96 -7.58
N ALA A 21 14.30 -5.25 -8.44
CA ALA A 21 14.86 -4.35 -9.44
C ALA A 21 15.23 -2.98 -8.88
N LEU A 22 14.37 -2.45 -8.00
CA LEU A 22 14.47 -1.11 -7.42
C LEU A 22 15.31 -1.09 -6.15
N GLY A 23 15.28 -2.18 -5.37
CA GLY A 23 15.92 -2.31 -4.07
C GLY A 23 15.07 -1.79 -2.91
N HIS A 24 13.86 -1.33 -3.18
CA HIS A 24 12.89 -0.87 -2.20
C HIS A 24 11.47 -1.23 -2.63
N ALA A 25 10.57 -1.33 -1.70
CA ALA A 25 9.13 -1.48 -1.91
C ALA A 25 8.38 -0.97 -0.69
N PRO A 26 7.15 -0.50 -0.86
CA PRO A 26 6.35 -0.01 0.23
C PRO A 26 6.03 -1.13 1.24
N VAL A 27 5.91 -0.71 2.50
CA VAL A 27 5.32 -1.48 3.58
C VAL A 27 4.00 -0.85 3.99
N ILE A 28 3.09 -1.67 4.49
CA ILE A 28 1.87 -1.19 5.14
C ILE A 28 2.11 -1.25 6.63
N GLN A 29 1.88 -0.14 7.31
CA GLN A 29 2.04 -0.02 8.75
C GLN A 29 0.68 0.27 9.38
N TRP A 30 0.27 -0.58 10.31
CA TRP A 30 -0.88 -0.38 11.18
C TRP A 30 -0.42 -0.02 12.57
N THR A 31 -1.14 0.89 13.23
CA THR A 31 -0.79 1.41 14.55
C THR A 31 -2.03 1.41 15.42
N TRP A 32 -1.89 0.92 16.65
CA TRP A 32 -2.88 0.96 17.72
C TRP A 32 -2.27 1.67 18.92
N ILE A 33 -2.95 2.65 19.44
CA ILE A 33 -2.52 3.39 20.62
C ILE A 33 -3.44 3.05 21.78
N TYR A 34 -2.85 2.65 22.88
CA TYR A 34 -3.52 2.33 24.13
C TYR A 34 -3.11 3.33 25.20
N ARG A 35 -4.08 3.94 25.87
CA ARG A 35 -3.86 4.81 27.04
C ARG A 35 -3.80 4.02 28.35
N ARG A 36 -3.81 2.72 28.27
CA ARG A 36 -3.74 1.72 29.35
C ARG A 36 -2.72 0.66 29.01
N ASP A 37 -2.41 -0.19 29.98
CA ASP A 37 -1.54 -1.33 29.73
C ASP A 37 -2.14 -2.29 28.71
N VAL A 38 -1.30 -2.80 27.83
CA VAL A 38 -1.64 -3.77 26.80
C VAL A 38 -1.64 -5.17 27.42
N ASP A 39 -2.65 -5.98 27.14
CA ASP A 39 -2.63 -7.40 27.46
C ASP A 39 -1.61 -8.14 26.57
N LEU A 40 -0.42 -8.38 27.12
CA LEU A 40 0.65 -9.09 26.43
C LEU A 40 0.30 -10.54 26.10
N VAL A 41 -0.61 -11.18 26.87
CA VAL A 41 -1.05 -12.55 26.56
C VAL A 41 -1.95 -12.54 25.33
N GLY A 42 -2.91 -11.62 25.29
CA GLY A 42 -3.78 -11.39 24.14
C GLY A 42 -2.97 -11.01 22.89
N LEU A 43 -2.01 -10.07 23.03
CA LEU A 43 -1.18 -9.61 21.94
C LEU A 43 -0.26 -10.73 21.39
N ARG A 44 0.28 -11.62 22.23
CA ARG A 44 1.04 -12.79 21.78
C ARG A 44 0.17 -13.81 21.04
N ARG A 45 -1.06 -13.99 21.50
CA ARG A 45 -2.04 -14.84 20.78
C ARG A 45 -2.33 -14.26 19.39
N PHE A 46 -2.57 -12.97 19.28
CA PHE A 46 -2.75 -12.26 18.02
C PHE A 46 -1.53 -12.44 17.11
N HIS A 47 -0.33 -12.19 17.61
CA HIS A 47 0.92 -12.40 16.88
C HIS A 47 1.05 -13.84 16.33
N HIS A 48 0.76 -14.83 17.17
CA HIS A 48 0.76 -16.24 16.77
C HIS A 48 -0.24 -16.53 15.62
N ASN A 49 -1.44 -15.94 15.71
CA ASN A 49 -2.49 -16.12 14.72
C ASN A 49 -2.14 -15.45 13.39
N LEU A 50 -1.52 -14.24 13.40
CA LEU A 50 -1.01 -13.58 12.20
C LEU A 50 -0.09 -14.51 11.38
N GLY A 51 0.80 -15.24 12.04
CA GLY A 51 1.68 -16.21 11.41
C GLY A 51 0.98 -17.47 10.89
N ARG A 52 -0.32 -17.64 11.14
CA ARG A 52 -1.18 -18.74 10.66
C ARG A 52 -2.30 -18.26 9.73
N GLY A 53 -2.24 -17.01 9.30
CA GLY A 53 -3.12 -16.38 8.33
C GLY A 53 -2.39 -16.01 7.05
N LEU A 54 -2.93 -15.03 6.32
CA LEU A 54 -2.36 -14.54 5.07
C LEU A 54 -0.93 -14.01 5.19
N LEU A 55 -0.48 -13.62 6.38
CA LEU A 55 0.90 -13.20 6.63
C LEU A 55 1.84 -14.41 6.89
N GLY A 56 1.32 -15.62 7.05
CA GLY A 56 2.06 -16.84 7.35
C GLY A 56 2.83 -17.42 6.17
N ARG A 57 3.34 -16.57 5.27
CA ARG A 57 3.97 -16.98 4.01
C ARG A 57 5.15 -16.09 3.61
N ARG A 58 5.96 -16.62 2.71
CA ARG A 58 7.01 -15.88 2.01
C ARG A 58 7.20 -16.43 0.61
N ILE A 59 8.01 -15.76 -0.20
CA ILE A 59 8.26 -16.12 -1.60
C ILE A 59 9.52 -16.97 -1.69
N GLU A 60 9.42 -18.14 -2.34
CA GLU A 60 10.56 -18.94 -2.78
C GLU A 60 10.79 -18.74 -4.27
N ARG A 61 12.00 -18.34 -4.64
CA ARG A 61 12.33 -18.11 -6.05
C ARG A 61 12.33 -19.38 -6.87
N SER A 62 11.84 -19.23 -8.10
CA SER A 62 12.13 -20.20 -9.15
C SER A 62 13.63 -20.18 -9.48
N PRO A 63 14.25 -21.34 -9.73
CA PRO A 63 15.60 -21.41 -10.26
C PRO A 63 15.70 -20.92 -11.72
N LEU A 64 14.57 -20.81 -12.42
CA LEU A 64 14.53 -20.26 -13.77
C LEU A 64 14.42 -18.73 -13.71
N PRO A 65 15.23 -17.99 -14.49
CA PRO A 65 15.27 -16.52 -14.42
C PRO A 65 13.95 -15.83 -14.84
N PHE A 66 13.12 -16.53 -15.60
CA PHE A 66 11.81 -16.09 -16.08
C PHE A 66 10.67 -16.96 -15.56
N GLY A 67 10.95 -17.87 -14.61
CA GLY A 67 9.96 -18.72 -13.97
C GLY A 67 9.14 -17.94 -12.94
N ARG A 68 7.86 -18.33 -12.79
CA ARG A 68 7.04 -17.83 -11.69
C ARG A 68 7.55 -18.40 -10.38
N HIS A 69 7.52 -17.56 -9.35
CA HIS A 69 7.89 -17.92 -7.99
C HIS A 69 6.73 -18.66 -7.31
N ARG A 70 6.92 -19.12 -6.08
CA ARG A 70 5.87 -19.79 -5.31
C ARG A 70 5.82 -19.29 -3.87
N TRP A 71 4.65 -19.43 -3.27
CA TRP A 71 4.47 -19.26 -1.84
C TRP A 71 5.00 -20.48 -1.08
N ILE A 72 5.64 -20.23 0.04
CA ILE A 72 6.05 -21.22 1.03
C ILE A 72 5.63 -20.76 2.42
N THR A 73 5.42 -21.68 3.34
CA THR A 73 5.07 -21.38 4.71
C THR A 73 6.18 -20.60 5.42
N CYS A 74 5.81 -19.55 6.12
CA CYS A 74 6.68 -18.79 7.03
C CYS A 74 5.83 -18.19 8.15
N ARG A 75 6.03 -18.63 9.38
CA ARG A 75 5.21 -18.21 10.52
C ARG A 75 5.57 -16.82 11.07
N GLY A 76 6.41 -16.06 10.36
CA GLY A 76 6.84 -14.73 10.78
C GLY A 76 7.93 -14.75 11.85
N PRO A 77 8.11 -13.61 12.57
CA PRO A 77 9.08 -13.52 13.67
C PRO A 77 8.70 -14.42 14.85
N ALA A 78 9.71 -14.79 15.67
CA ALA A 78 9.50 -15.71 16.78
C ALA A 78 8.64 -15.12 17.91
N ASP A 79 8.74 -13.79 18.15
CA ASP A 79 7.97 -13.06 19.17
C ASP A 79 7.79 -11.60 18.77
N ILE A 80 7.00 -10.87 19.55
CA ILE A 80 6.78 -9.43 19.45
C ILE A 80 8.09 -8.70 19.81
N ALA A 81 8.41 -7.68 19.05
CA ALA A 81 9.54 -6.79 19.36
C ALA A 81 9.10 -5.76 20.41
N ILE A 82 9.36 -6.04 21.68
CA ILE A 82 9.04 -5.11 22.78
C ILE A 82 10.23 -4.18 23.01
N ALA A 83 10.01 -2.87 22.94
CA ALA A 83 11.04 -1.89 23.25
C ALA A 83 11.44 -1.95 24.73
N PRO A 84 12.74 -1.97 25.07
CA PRO A 84 13.19 -2.13 26.46
C PRO A 84 12.96 -0.89 27.32
N GLU A 85 12.85 0.28 26.70
CA GLU A 85 12.70 1.59 27.37
C GLU A 85 11.39 2.24 26.93
N SER A 86 10.74 2.93 27.87
CA SER A 86 9.56 3.73 27.57
C SER A 86 9.95 5.03 26.85
N ARG A 87 9.12 5.50 25.95
CA ARG A 87 9.26 6.79 25.24
C ARG A 87 8.13 7.74 25.58
N SER A 88 8.37 9.05 25.40
CA SER A 88 7.32 10.05 25.52
C SER A 88 6.36 9.97 24.31
N ASN A 89 5.10 10.38 24.52
CA ASN A 89 4.11 10.51 23.45
C ASN A 89 4.61 11.35 22.26
N ARG A 90 5.48 12.34 22.52
CA ARG A 90 6.09 13.17 21.45
C ARG A 90 6.96 12.37 20.49
N ASP A 91 7.53 11.26 20.95
CA ASP A 91 8.49 10.45 20.18
C ASP A 91 7.80 9.29 19.45
N VAL A 92 6.48 9.12 19.61
CA VAL A 92 5.70 8.03 19.00
C VAL A 92 5.88 8.01 17.49
N GLN A 93 5.74 9.15 16.82
CA GLN A 93 5.84 9.20 15.36
C GLN A 93 7.27 8.88 14.87
N ALA A 94 8.30 9.34 15.60
CA ALA A 94 9.68 9.00 15.29
C ALA A 94 9.92 7.48 15.45
N TRP A 95 9.37 6.87 16.51
CA TRP A 95 9.46 5.43 16.70
C TRP A 95 8.71 4.64 15.61
N LEU A 96 7.53 5.10 15.18
CA LEU A 96 6.80 4.48 14.08
C LEU A 96 7.60 4.53 12.78
N ASP A 97 8.30 5.64 12.51
CA ASP A 97 9.18 5.78 11.36
C ASP A 97 10.39 4.83 11.47
N GLU A 98 11.00 4.71 12.67
CA GLU A 98 12.05 3.71 12.93
C GLU A 98 11.56 2.29 12.64
N GLN A 99 10.33 1.92 13.09
CA GLN A 99 9.78 0.58 12.86
C GLN A 99 9.48 0.32 11.38
N ALA A 100 8.94 1.29 10.66
CA ALA A 100 8.72 1.18 9.22
C ALA A 100 10.03 1.05 8.44
N ALA A 101 11.10 1.62 8.99
CA ALA A 101 12.43 1.63 8.44
C ALA A 101 13.20 0.32 8.60
N LEU A 102 12.83 -0.54 9.52
CA LEU A 102 13.53 -1.80 9.76
C LEU A 102 13.33 -2.79 8.60
N PRO A 103 14.34 -3.57 8.23
CA PRO A 103 14.28 -4.46 7.07
C PRO A 103 13.11 -5.46 7.14
N ILE A 104 12.34 -5.51 6.08
CA ILE A 104 11.30 -6.51 5.81
C ILE A 104 11.65 -7.18 4.47
N ASP A 105 11.78 -8.50 4.46
CA ASP A 105 12.15 -9.24 3.24
C ASP A 105 11.16 -10.39 2.96
N PRO A 106 10.35 -10.27 1.88
CA PRO A 106 9.37 -11.29 1.53
C PRO A 106 9.99 -12.61 1.03
N GLU A 107 11.29 -12.66 0.78
CA GLU A 107 12.00 -13.86 0.31
C GLU A 107 12.76 -14.55 1.45
N HIS A 108 13.53 -13.79 2.24
CA HIS A 108 14.38 -14.35 3.29
C HIS A 108 13.74 -14.24 4.67
N GLY A 109 12.75 -13.36 4.80
CA GLY A 109 12.01 -13.09 6.05
C GLY A 109 12.75 -12.16 7.02
N PRO A 110 12.04 -11.64 8.01
CA PRO A 110 10.59 -11.71 8.14
C PRO A 110 9.88 -10.85 7.08
N SER A 111 8.69 -11.28 6.63
CA SER A 111 7.83 -10.52 5.71
C SER A 111 6.91 -9.53 6.44
N TRP A 112 6.88 -9.59 7.76
CA TRP A 112 6.14 -8.69 8.64
C TRP A 112 6.76 -8.67 10.05
N ARG A 113 6.39 -7.67 10.86
CA ARG A 113 6.82 -7.51 12.26
C ARG A 113 5.70 -6.89 13.08
N LEU A 114 5.53 -7.36 14.32
CA LEU A 114 4.72 -6.74 15.35
C LEU A 114 5.65 -6.18 16.43
N ALA A 115 5.48 -4.91 16.78
CA ALA A 115 6.29 -4.25 17.80
C ALA A 115 5.42 -3.51 18.80
N LEU A 116 5.91 -3.36 20.03
CA LEU A 116 5.29 -2.65 21.13
C LEU A 116 6.26 -1.67 21.75
N GLN A 117 5.85 -0.41 21.93
CA GLN A 117 6.54 0.65 22.63
C GLN A 117 5.75 1.09 23.86
N PRO A 118 6.24 0.83 25.07
CA PRO A 118 5.66 1.41 26.28
C PRO A 118 5.82 2.93 26.29
N LEU A 119 4.86 3.65 26.89
CA LEU A 119 4.86 5.09 26.98
C LEU A 119 5.14 5.56 28.43
N ILE A 120 5.89 6.66 28.57
CA ILE A 120 6.21 7.27 29.87
C ILE A 120 4.94 7.80 30.54
N GLU A 121 4.03 8.35 29.74
CA GLU A 121 2.75 8.91 30.20
C GLU A 121 1.71 7.83 30.53
N GLY A 122 2.08 6.56 30.40
CA GLY A 122 1.23 5.41 30.56
C GLY A 122 0.67 4.89 29.24
N GLY A 123 0.34 3.60 29.20
CA GLY A 123 -0.12 2.92 28.00
C GLY A 123 1.00 2.47 27.08
N ALA A 124 0.67 2.17 25.84
CA ALA A 124 1.63 1.70 24.84
C ALA A 124 1.15 1.93 23.41
N VAL A 125 2.09 1.90 22.48
CA VAL A 125 1.84 1.87 21.04
C VAL A 125 2.20 0.49 20.51
N VAL A 126 1.28 -0.13 19.79
CA VAL A 126 1.51 -1.38 19.05
C VAL A 126 1.54 -1.07 17.57
N THR A 127 2.53 -1.60 16.84
CA THR A 127 2.59 -1.42 15.38
C THR A 127 2.85 -2.73 14.67
N LEU A 128 2.11 -2.96 13.59
CA LEU A 128 2.31 -4.06 12.64
C LEU A 128 2.85 -3.47 11.34
N VAL A 129 4.03 -3.91 10.93
CA VAL A 129 4.63 -3.55 9.64
C VAL A 129 4.66 -4.80 8.77
N ALA A 130 4.06 -4.74 7.58
CA ALA A 130 3.99 -5.85 6.63
C ALA A 130 4.43 -5.41 5.23
N SER A 131 5.15 -6.28 4.52
CA SER A 131 5.54 -6.05 3.12
C SER A 131 4.32 -6.02 2.21
N HIS A 132 4.14 -4.94 1.45
CA HIS A 132 3.07 -4.86 0.45
C HIS A 132 3.23 -5.89 -0.68
N THR A 133 4.42 -6.49 -0.81
CA THR A 133 4.65 -7.60 -1.75
C THR A 133 3.92 -8.89 -1.35
N VAL A 134 3.64 -9.10 -0.06
CA VAL A 134 2.95 -10.31 0.41
C VAL A 134 1.48 -10.11 0.72
N VAL A 135 1.05 -8.85 0.90
CA VAL A 135 -0.34 -8.54 1.26
C VAL A 135 -0.71 -7.13 0.81
N ASP A 136 -1.90 -6.97 0.23
CA ASP A 136 -2.51 -5.66 -0.02
C ASP A 136 -3.31 -5.15 1.19
N GLY A 137 -3.87 -3.94 1.07
CA GLY A 137 -4.64 -3.32 2.16
C GLY A 137 -5.80 -4.19 2.64
N VAL A 138 -6.62 -4.71 1.72
CA VAL A 138 -7.78 -5.57 2.07
C VAL A 138 -7.32 -6.92 2.62
N GLY A 139 -6.28 -7.51 2.03
CA GLY A 139 -5.67 -8.73 2.56
C GLY A 139 -5.16 -8.55 3.99
N LEU A 140 -4.61 -7.36 4.32
CA LEU A 140 -4.17 -7.05 5.67
C LEU A 140 -5.34 -6.85 6.64
N VAL A 141 -6.43 -6.19 6.20
CA VAL A 141 -7.69 -6.12 6.98
C VAL A 141 -8.16 -7.52 7.36
N ILE A 142 -8.23 -8.42 6.39
CA ILE A 142 -8.63 -9.83 6.62
C ILE A 142 -7.66 -10.50 7.59
N ALA A 143 -6.35 -10.41 7.37
CA ALA A 143 -5.35 -11.06 8.20
C ALA A 143 -5.41 -10.60 9.68
N VAL A 144 -5.61 -9.31 9.90
CA VAL A 144 -5.70 -8.72 11.25
C VAL A 144 -7.02 -9.12 11.93
N THR A 145 -8.15 -9.02 11.22
CA THR A 145 -9.47 -9.41 11.76
C THR A 145 -9.50 -10.89 12.14
N GLU A 146 -9.01 -11.77 11.27
CA GLU A 146 -8.91 -13.20 11.55
C GLU A 146 -7.99 -13.49 12.75
N ALA A 147 -6.83 -12.86 12.80
CA ALA A 147 -5.90 -13.04 13.90
C ALA A 147 -6.48 -12.58 15.24
N ALA A 148 -7.21 -11.47 15.27
CA ALA A 148 -7.86 -10.94 16.47
C ALA A 148 -9.03 -11.83 16.95
N THR A 149 -9.79 -12.40 16.00
CA THR A 149 -10.92 -13.30 16.30
C THR A 149 -10.50 -14.75 16.54
N GLY A 150 -9.22 -15.09 16.34
CA GLY A 150 -8.70 -16.45 16.53
C GLY A 150 -8.95 -17.37 15.33
N ILE A 151 -9.40 -16.84 14.21
CA ILE A 151 -9.55 -17.60 12.96
C ILE A 151 -8.16 -17.83 12.37
N THR A 152 -7.87 -19.07 12.00
CA THR A 152 -6.63 -19.44 11.31
C THR A 152 -6.97 -20.00 9.93
N ARG A 153 -6.14 -19.64 8.93
CA ARG A 153 -6.23 -20.20 7.58
C ARG A 153 -5.15 -21.27 7.42
N ASP A 154 -5.54 -22.48 7.07
CA ASP A 154 -4.56 -23.43 6.55
C ASP A 154 -4.33 -23.13 5.06
N LEU A 155 -3.21 -22.49 4.76
CA LEU A 155 -2.86 -22.14 3.39
C LEU A 155 -2.25 -23.31 2.62
N ASP A 156 -1.97 -24.46 3.31
CA ASP A 156 -1.37 -25.67 2.75
C ASP A 156 -0.09 -25.41 1.94
N TYR A 157 0.62 -24.32 2.24
CA TYR A 157 1.86 -24.00 1.57
C TYR A 157 3.00 -24.88 2.04
N PRO A 158 3.85 -25.37 1.13
CA PRO A 158 4.95 -26.23 1.48
C PRO A 158 6.00 -25.51 2.34
N ALA A 159 6.73 -26.27 3.12
CA ALA A 159 7.87 -25.74 3.86
C ALA A 159 9.00 -25.29 2.92
N ALA A 160 9.83 -24.36 3.41
CA ALA A 160 11.04 -23.95 2.70
C ALA A 160 11.93 -25.15 2.41
N GLY A 161 12.48 -25.22 1.19
CA GLY A 161 13.36 -26.32 0.77
C GLY A 161 12.65 -27.67 0.60
N SER A 162 11.32 -27.71 0.54
CA SER A 162 10.54 -28.94 0.35
C SER A 162 10.76 -29.63 -0.99
N ARG A 163 11.42 -28.96 -1.95
CA ARG A 163 11.79 -29.54 -3.25
C ARG A 163 13.28 -29.41 -3.51
N THR A 164 13.87 -30.45 -4.09
CA THR A 164 15.25 -30.42 -4.57
C THR A 164 15.40 -29.47 -5.77
N LYS A 165 16.60 -28.99 -6.06
CA LYS A 165 16.87 -28.14 -7.22
C LYS A 165 16.40 -28.78 -8.55
N ARG A 166 16.54 -30.10 -8.69
CA ARG A 166 16.09 -30.85 -9.88
C ARG A 166 14.56 -30.86 -9.99
N GLN A 167 13.86 -31.12 -8.88
CA GLN A 167 12.40 -31.06 -8.84
C GLN A 167 11.91 -29.64 -9.17
N ALA A 168 12.53 -28.62 -8.57
CA ALA A 168 12.20 -27.22 -8.85
C ALA A 168 12.37 -26.87 -10.34
N LEU A 169 13.49 -27.29 -10.97
CA LEU A 169 13.72 -27.07 -12.40
C LEU A 169 12.66 -27.74 -13.27
N LEU A 170 12.31 -28.99 -12.97
CA LEU A 170 11.31 -29.74 -13.74
C LEU A 170 9.91 -29.16 -13.61
N GLU A 171 9.47 -28.85 -12.39
CA GLU A 171 8.16 -28.29 -12.11
C GLU A 171 8.02 -26.89 -12.73
N ASP A 172 9.00 -26.03 -12.52
CA ASP A 172 8.98 -24.67 -13.02
C ASP A 172 9.12 -24.62 -14.56
N SER A 173 9.88 -25.54 -15.17
CA SER A 173 9.92 -25.66 -16.64
C SER A 173 8.57 -26.05 -17.22
N ARG A 174 7.84 -26.96 -16.57
CA ARG A 174 6.47 -27.33 -17.00
C ARG A 174 5.51 -26.16 -16.84
N ALA A 175 5.62 -25.41 -15.74
CA ALA A 175 4.83 -24.22 -15.52
C ALA A 175 5.09 -23.15 -16.59
N VAL A 176 6.37 -22.87 -16.91
CA VAL A 176 6.73 -21.92 -17.99
C VAL A 176 6.14 -22.36 -19.33
N VAL A 177 6.25 -23.63 -19.72
CA VAL A 177 5.69 -24.13 -20.98
C VAL A 177 4.17 -23.95 -21.01
N ARG A 178 3.49 -24.20 -19.90
CA ARG A 178 2.04 -23.95 -19.77
C ARG A 178 1.68 -22.47 -19.93
N ASP A 179 2.53 -21.55 -19.43
CA ASP A 179 2.28 -20.10 -19.43
C ASP A 179 2.63 -19.43 -20.78
N VAL A 180 3.44 -20.07 -21.66
CA VAL A 180 3.85 -19.53 -22.96
C VAL A 180 2.70 -19.02 -23.83
N PRO A 181 1.56 -19.74 -23.98
CA PRO A 181 0.45 -19.21 -24.80
C PRO A 181 -0.14 -17.91 -24.23
N GLY A 182 -0.25 -17.80 -22.89
CA GLY A 182 -0.67 -16.59 -22.21
C GLY A 182 0.30 -15.44 -22.44
N MET A 183 1.60 -15.69 -22.33
CA MET A 183 2.67 -14.70 -22.57
C MET A 183 2.66 -14.22 -24.02
N ALA A 184 2.47 -15.11 -25.00
CA ALA A 184 2.38 -14.75 -26.41
C ALA A 184 1.16 -13.85 -26.68
N LYS A 185 -0.01 -14.19 -26.13
CA LYS A 185 -1.21 -13.34 -26.20
C LYS A 185 -0.98 -11.97 -25.57
N SER A 186 -0.34 -11.92 -24.42
CA SER A 186 0.04 -10.70 -23.72
C SER A 186 0.97 -9.82 -24.52
N LEU A 187 1.96 -10.41 -25.20
CA LEU A 187 2.88 -9.68 -26.07
C LEU A 187 2.13 -9.01 -27.22
N VAL A 188 1.24 -9.74 -27.90
CA VAL A 188 0.42 -9.19 -29.00
C VAL A 188 -0.45 -8.03 -28.50
N SER A 189 -1.12 -8.20 -27.35
CA SER A 189 -1.96 -7.15 -26.76
C SER A 189 -1.16 -5.90 -26.39
N THR A 190 0.01 -6.09 -25.76
CA THR A 190 0.90 -4.99 -25.36
C THR A 190 1.44 -4.21 -26.58
N VAL A 191 1.82 -4.91 -27.66
CA VAL A 191 2.27 -4.29 -28.91
C VAL A 191 1.14 -3.50 -29.58
N LYS A 192 -0.08 -4.03 -29.60
CA LYS A 192 -1.26 -3.32 -30.12
C LYS A 192 -1.54 -2.04 -29.33
N MET A 193 -1.46 -2.10 -27.99
CA MET A 193 -1.68 -0.96 -27.12
C MET A 193 -0.58 0.10 -27.26
N ALA A 194 0.68 -0.31 -27.34
CA ALA A 194 1.80 0.59 -27.63
C ALA A 194 1.67 1.28 -29.00
N GLY A 195 1.11 0.58 -30.00
CA GLY A 195 0.80 1.16 -31.32
C GLY A 195 -0.27 2.23 -31.27
N LYS A 196 -1.32 2.05 -30.45
CA LYS A 196 -2.39 3.04 -30.27
C LYS A 196 -1.91 4.30 -29.52
N ASN A 197 -1.00 4.16 -28.55
CA ASN A 197 -0.54 5.25 -27.67
C ASN A 197 0.82 5.84 -28.09
N ARG A 198 1.25 5.61 -29.31
CA ARG A 198 2.58 6.05 -29.83
C ARG A 198 2.80 7.56 -29.75
N ALA A 199 1.75 8.36 -29.90
CA ALA A 199 1.80 9.81 -29.85
C ALA A 199 2.14 10.33 -28.44
N ASP A 200 1.59 9.70 -27.39
CA ASP A 200 1.79 10.11 -25.98
C ASP A 200 3.15 9.68 -25.41
N ILE A 201 3.70 8.56 -25.91
CA ILE A 201 4.99 8.02 -25.45
C ILE A 201 6.18 8.81 -26.03
N VAL A 202 6.06 9.33 -27.25
CA VAL A 202 7.15 10.05 -27.95
C VAL A 202 7.31 11.49 -27.46
N SER A 203 6.27 12.11 -26.91
CA SER A 203 6.29 13.52 -26.47
C SER A 203 7.06 13.80 -25.19
N LYS A 204 7.35 12.79 -24.35
CA LYS A 204 8.04 12.96 -23.07
C LYS A 204 9.51 12.54 -23.13
N LYS A 205 10.36 13.34 -23.82
CA LYS A 205 11.82 13.18 -23.72
C LYS A 205 12.28 13.55 -22.30
N PRO A 206 13.07 12.70 -21.63
CA PRO A 206 13.66 13.04 -20.35
C PRO A 206 14.62 14.23 -20.54
N ARG A 207 14.36 15.34 -19.86
CA ARG A 207 15.32 16.44 -19.79
C ARG A 207 16.40 16.05 -18.77
N ALA A 208 17.61 15.82 -19.25
CA ALA A 208 18.76 15.60 -18.38
C ALA A 208 19.02 16.89 -17.59
N THR A 209 18.73 16.89 -16.32
CA THR A 209 19.20 17.92 -15.38
C THR A 209 20.57 17.49 -14.89
N SER A 210 21.60 18.30 -15.22
CA SER A 210 22.92 18.20 -14.61
C SER A 210 22.77 18.61 -13.15
N ALA A 211 22.64 17.64 -12.25
CA ALA A 211 22.58 17.89 -10.82
C ALA A 211 23.99 17.78 -10.23
N VAL A 212 24.31 18.71 -9.35
CA VAL A 212 25.43 18.61 -8.40
C VAL A 212 25.24 17.30 -7.63
N VAL A 213 26.24 16.43 -7.64
CA VAL A 213 26.19 15.13 -6.96
C VAL A 213 26.34 15.38 -5.47
N GLU A 214 25.23 15.60 -4.77
CA GLU A 214 25.21 15.55 -3.31
C GLU A 214 25.21 14.09 -2.83
N PRO A 215 25.76 13.80 -1.64
CA PRO A 215 25.73 12.45 -1.09
C PRO A 215 24.30 11.94 -0.97
N THR A 216 24.05 10.73 -1.48
CA THR A 216 22.76 10.06 -1.37
C THR A 216 22.48 9.75 0.10
N ARG A 217 21.40 10.28 0.64
CA ARG A 217 20.90 10.00 2.00
C ARG A 217 19.57 9.29 1.97
N THR A 218 19.29 8.48 2.98
CA THR A 218 17.95 7.95 3.21
C THR A 218 17.03 9.09 3.66
N VAL A 219 15.83 9.15 3.08
CA VAL A 219 14.80 10.12 3.42
C VAL A 219 13.61 9.37 4.01
N ILE A 220 13.17 9.82 5.17
CA ILE A 220 11.91 9.40 5.78
C ILE A 220 10.85 10.34 5.24
N VAL A 221 9.86 9.78 4.54
CA VAL A 221 8.72 10.56 4.04
C VAL A 221 7.84 10.92 5.22
N PRO A 222 7.63 12.22 5.51
CA PRO A 222 6.73 12.62 6.58
C PRO A 222 5.33 12.10 6.31
N ALA A 223 4.68 11.61 7.36
CA ALA A 223 3.29 11.19 7.29
C ALA A 223 2.53 11.73 8.51
N VAL A 224 1.27 12.04 8.30
CA VAL A 224 0.31 12.45 9.34
C VAL A 224 -0.98 11.67 9.15
N THR A 225 -1.72 11.48 10.23
CA THR A 225 -3.07 10.90 10.17
C THR A 225 -4.08 11.90 10.69
N VAL A 226 -5.12 12.11 9.91
CA VAL A 226 -6.29 12.93 10.26
C VAL A 226 -7.36 12.01 10.82
N HIS A 227 -7.95 12.38 11.96
CA HIS A 227 -9.10 11.73 12.57
C HIS A 227 -10.27 12.69 12.60
N VAL A 228 -11.40 12.28 12.05
CA VAL A 228 -12.64 13.06 12.00
C VAL A 228 -13.77 12.19 12.52
N ASP A 229 -14.68 12.80 13.28
CA ASP A 229 -15.91 12.13 13.71
C ASP A 229 -16.71 11.60 12.50
N ILE A 230 -17.21 10.36 12.61
CA ILE A 230 -17.86 9.67 11.49
C ILE A 230 -19.15 10.35 11.04
N GLU A 231 -19.94 10.92 11.98
CA GLU A 231 -21.18 11.60 11.68
C GLU A 231 -20.88 12.92 10.96
N GLN A 232 -19.89 13.69 11.43
CA GLN A 232 -19.43 14.91 10.77
C GLN A 232 -18.95 14.62 9.33
N TRP A 233 -18.21 13.54 9.12
CA TRP A 233 -17.74 13.14 7.79
C TRP A 233 -18.91 12.80 6.85
N ASP A 234 -19.85 11.99 7.32
CA ASP A 234 -20.98 11.54 6.53
C ASP A 234 -21.97 12.67 6.22
N GLU A 235 -22.28 13.52 7.18
CA GLU A 235 -23.11 14.71 6.99
C GLU A 235 -22.48 15.66 5.97
N ARG A 236 -21.15 15.87 6.07
CA ARG A 236 -20.45 16.73 5.12
C ARG A 236 -20.46 16.12 3.72
N ALA A 237 -20.20 14.84 3.58
CA ALA A 237 -20.27 14.14 2.29
C ALA A 237 -21.66 14.28 1.67
N ALA A 238 -22.72 14.06 2.44
CA ALA A 238 -24.11 14.18 1.99
C ALA A 238 -24.47 15.63 1.58
N SER A 239 -24.04 16.63 2.37
CA SER A 239 -24.30 18.05 2.07
C SER A 239 -23.68 18.52 0.75
N LEU A 240 -22.62 17.84 0.30
CA LEU A 240 -21.95 18.10 -0.98
C LEU A 240 -22.44 17.18 -2.13
N GLY A 241 -23.53 16.43 -1.94
CA GLY A 241 -24.07 15.50 -2.94
C GLY A 241 -23.23 14.25 -3.17
N GLY A 242 -22.31 13.96 -2.24
CA GLY A 242 -21.36 12.86 -2.31
C GLY A 242 -21.69 11.68 -1.39
N THR A 243 -20.70 10.84 -1.21
CA THR A 243 -20.62 9.73 -0.26
C THR A 243 -19.31 9.84 0.52
N ALA A 244 -19.15 9.10 1.63
CA ALA A 244 -17.90 9.08 2.39
C ALA A 244 -16.67 8.84 1.50
N ASN A 245 -16.77 7.93 0.54
CA ASN A 245 -15.68 7.66 -0.41
C ASN A 245 -15.44 8.84 -1.36
N SER A 246 -16.49 9.48 -1.91
CA SER A 246 -16.29 10.65 -2.78
C SER A 246 -15.76 11.86 -2.00
N LEU A 247 -16.06 11.99 -0.70
CA LEU A 247 -15.43 13.00 0.15
C LEU A 247 -13.94 12.71 0.37
N SER A 248 -13.56 11.44 0.59
CA SER A 248 -12.14 11.04 0.66
C SER A 248 -11.38 11.39 -0.62
N LEU A 249 -12.00 11.20 -1.80
CA LEU A 249 -11.41 11.56 -3.09
C LEU A 249 -11.33 13.08 -3.27
N GLY A 250 -12.36 13.81 -2.87
CA GLY A 250 -12.37 15.28 -2.86
C GLY A 250 -11.28 15.84 -1.93
N PHE A 251 -11.13 15.25 -0.75
CA PHE A 251 -10.08 15.60 0.20
C PHE A 251 -8.68 15.33 -0.37
N ALA A 252 -8.48 14.19 -1.06
CA ALA A 252 -7.24 13.89 -1.77
C ALA A 252 -6.93 14.93 -2.85
N ALA A 253 -7.93 15.35 -3.64
CA ALA A 253 -7.77 16.39 -4.65
C ALA A 253 -7.38 17.73 -4.01
N ARG A 254 -8.01 18.10 -2.91
CA ARG A 254 -7.72 19.35 -2.21
C ARG A 254 -6.34 19.37 -1.59
N LEU A 255 -5.91 18.25 -0.98
CA LEU A 255 -4.53 18.07 -0.49
C LEU A 255 -3.51 18.19 -1.63
N GLY A 256 -3.77 17.52 -2.77
CA GLY A 256 -2.91 17.62 -3.94
C GLY A 256 -2.70 19.07 -4.40
N TYR A 257 -3.78 19.85 -4.44
CA TYR A 257 -3.71 21.26 -4.78
C TYR A 257 -2.85 22.06 -3.79
N ARG A 258 -3.08 21.87 -2.48
CA ARG A 258 -2.34 22.58 -1.43
C ARG A 258 -0.85 22.22 -1.38
N LEU A 259 -0.51 21.01 -1.80
CA LEU A 259 0.87 20.53 -1.88
C LEU A 259 1.53 20.80 -3.26
N GLY A 260 0.84 21.49 -4.19
CA GLY A 260 1.34 21.74 -5.55
C GLY A 260 1.44 20.47 -6.40
N TRP A 261 0.71 19.40 -6.01
CA TRP A 261 0.69 18.12 -6.72
C TRP A 261 -0.46 18.07 -7.72
N VAL A 262 -0.43 19.00 -8.68
CA VAL A 262 -1.45 19.21 -9.71
C VAL A 262 -0.86 19.05 -11.12
N ALA A 263 -1.71 18.76 -12.09
CA ALA A 263 -1.37 18.79 -13.50
C ALA A 263 -1.19 20.24 -14.00
N GLU A 264 -0.75 20.42 -15.26
CA GLU A 264 -0.51 21.75 -15.85
C GLU A 264 -1.79 22.59 -15.96
N ASP A 265 -2.94 21.94 -16.11
CA ASP A 265 -4.26 22.57 -16.16
C ASP A 265 -4.86 22.83 -14.77
N GLY A 266 -4.14 22.54 -13.70
CA GLY A 266 -4.59 22.71 -12.32
C GLY A 266 -5.46 21.54 -11.78
N SER A 267 -5.78 20.56 -12.60
CA SER A 267 -6.53 19.38 -12.16
C SER A 267 -5.68 18.41 -11.34
N VAL A 268 -6.36 17.53 -10.59
CA VAL A 268 -5.72 16.45 -9.83
C VAL A 268 -6.15 15.10 -10.39
N THR A 269 -5.17 14.29 -10.74
CA THR A 269 -5.40 12.90 -11.17
C THR A 269 -5.33 11.98 -9.95
N ILE A 270 -6.40 11.20 -9.72
CA ILE A 270 -6.51 10.27 -8.58
C ILE A 270 -6.63 8.85 -9.11
N SER A 271 -5.77 7.96 -8.61
CA SER A 271 -5.86 6.52 -8.82
C SER A 271 -6.52 5.85 -7.64
N VAL A 272 -7.61 5.15 -7.91
CA VAL A 272 -8.42 4.46 -6.89
C VAL A 272 -8.24 2.95 -7.07
N PRO A 273 -7.60 2.25 -6.13
CA PRO A 273 -7.51 0.81 -6.16
C PRO A 273 -8.90 0.19 -5.99
N VAL A 274 -9.17 -0.83 -6.79
CA VAL A 274 -10.41 -1.60 -6.78
C VAL A 274 -10.10 -3.01 -6.31
N ASN A 275 -10.74 -3.41 -5.22
CA ASN A 275 -10.57 -4.75 -4.67
C ASN A 275 -11.18 -5.80 -5.60
N GLU A 276 -10.39 -6.81 -5.95
CA GLU A 276 -10.81 -7.97 -6.75
C GLU A 276 -10.76 -9.28 -5.94
N ARG A 277 -10.57 -9.20 -4.64
CA ARG A 277 -10.42 -10.36 -3.77
C ARG A 277 -11.74 -11.07 -3.56
N LEU A 278 -11.75 -12.35 -3.84
CA LEU A 278 -12.86 -13.27 -3.50
C LEU A 278 -12.66 -13.83 -2.08
N PRO A 279 -13.69 -14.39 -1.44
CA PRO A 279 -13.59 -14.90 -0.06
C PRO A 279 -12.46 -15.91 0.16
N GLU A 280 -12.21 -16.79 -0.80
CA GLU A 280 -11.17 -17.83 -0.74
C GLU A 280 -9.85 -17.42 -1.40
N ASP A 281 -9.71 -16.14 -1.76
CA ASP A 281 -8.55 -15.65 -2.51
C ASP A 281 -7.33 -15.48 -1.61
N ASN A 282 -6.28 -16.23 -1.93
CA ASN A 282 -5.01 -16.22 -1.23
C ASN A 282 -3.91 -15.42 -1.96
N ARG A 283 -4.22 -14.67 -3.02
CA ARG A 283 -3.24 -13.77 -3.65
C ARG A 283 -2.70 -12.77 -2.63
N GLY A 284 -1.46 -12.32 -2.80
CA GLY A 284 -0.90 -11.24 -2.02
C GLY A 284 -1.60 -9.92 -2.37
N ASN A 285 -1.67 -9.65 -3.65
CA ASN A 285 -2.29 -8.46 -4.23
C ASN A 285 -3.42 -8.87 -5.16
N ALA A 286 -4.66 -8.60 -4.74
CA ALA A 286 -5.88 -8.92 -5.47
C ALA A 286 -6.63 -7.62 -5.81
N LEU A 287 -6.00 -6.77 -6.60
CA LEU A 287 -6.52 -5.44 -6.91
C LEU A 287 -6.26 -5.05 -8.37
N THR A 288 -7.09 -4.14 -8.86
CA THR A 288 -6.86 -3.33 -10.04
C THR A 288 -6.98 -1.86 -9.65
N ALA A 289 -6.98 -0.94 -10.59
CA ALA A 289 -7.18 0.48 -10.29
C ALA A 289 -7.97 1.17 -11.40
N VAL A 290 -8.74 2.18 -11.00
CA VAL A 290 -9.35 3.15 -11.92
C VAL A 290 -8.76 4.52 -11.67
N THR A 291 -8.83 5.38 -12.67
CA THR A 291 -8.31 6.75 -12.59
C THR A 291 -9.45 7.73 -12.83
N LEU A 292 -9.49 8.78 -12.02
CA LEU A 292 -10.40 9.90 -12.22
C LEU A 292 -9.63 11.22 -12.16
N ILE A 293 -10.17 12.26 -12.78
CA ILE A 293 -9.67 13.63 -12.75
C ILE A 293 -10.64 14.46 -11.93
N ALA A 294 -10.14 15.21 -10.97
CA ALA A 294 -10.93 16.07 -10.10
C ALA A 294 -10.44 17.53 -10.19
N ASP A 295 -11.38 18.48 -10.17
CA ASP A 295 -11.07 19.89 -9.98
C ASP A 295 -10.99 20.17 -8.47
N PRO A 296 -9.81 20.54 -7.93
CA PRO A 296 -9.62 20.76 -6.51
C PRO A 296 -10.35 21.96 -5.94
N HIS A 297 -10.91 22.82 -6.78
CA HIS A 297 -11.70 23.99 -6.37
C HIS A 297 -13.18 23.65 -6.19
N THR A 298 -13.74 22.85 -7.06
CA THR A 298 -15.14 22.44 -7.02
C THR A 298 -15.45 21.42 -5.92
N VAL A 299 -14.51 20.54 -5.61
CA VAL A 299 -14.73 19.42 -4.65
C VAL A 299 -15.12 19.89 -3.24
N THR A 300 -14.80 21.12 -2.86
CA THR A 300 -15.15 21.67 -1.54
C THR A 300 -16.61 22.16 -1.46
N THR A 301 -17.28 22.27 -2.60
CA THR A 301 -18.66 22.75 -2.70
C THR A 301 -19.61 21.76 -3.38
N ASP A 302 -19.08 20.87 -4.23
CA ASP A 302 -19.86 19.86 -4.96
C ASP A 302 -19.01 18.61 -5.25
N LEU A 303 -19.47 17.44 -4.77
CA LEU A 303 -18.87 16.15 -4.99
C LEU A 303 -19.59 15.31 -6.06
N THR A 304 -20.63 15.82 -6.69
CA THR A 304 -21.42 15.07 -7.69
C THR A 304 -20.57 14.67 -8.88
N GLY A 305 -19.63 15.55 -9.32
CA GLY A 305 -18.68 15.29 -10.38
C GLY A 305 -17.71 14.14 -10.02
N VAL A 306 -17.16 14.14 -8.81
CA VAL A 306 -16.28 13.05 -8.32
C VAL A 306 -17.04 11.73 -8.24
N ARG A 307 -18.25 11.76 -7.68
CA ARG A 307 -19.11 10.56 -7.55
C ARG A 307 -19.48 9.96 -8.91
N SER A 308 -19.90 10.80 -9.85
CA SER A 308 -20.25 10.34 -11.22
C SER A 308 -19.03 9.86 -11.98
N GLY A 309 -17.90 10.56 -11.89
CA GLY A 309 -16.63 10.17 -12.51
C GLY A 309 -16.13 8.80 -12.01
N LEU A 310 -16.18 8.57 -10.69
CA LEU A 310 -15.84 7.28 -10.12
C LEU A 310 -16.78 6.17 -10.62
N LYS A 311 -18.09 6.42 -10.64
CA LYS A 311 -19.08 5.45 -11.14
C LYS A 311 -18.81 5.09 -12.60
N THR A 312 -18.53 6.06 -13.46
CA THR A 312 -18.19 5.85 -14.87
C THR A 312 -16.90 5.02 -14.98
N ALA A 313 -15.83 5.42 -14.27
CA ALA A 313 -14.56 4.71 -14.30
C ALA A 313 -14.67 3.23 -13.84
N LEU A 314 -15.51 2.95 -12.82
CA LEU A 314 -15.79 1.59 -12.37
C LEU A 314 -16.62 0.79 -13.39
N THR A 315 -17.54 1.44 -14.11
CA THR A 315 -18.32 0.79 -15.17
C THR A 315 -17.40 0.42 -16.35
N ASP A 316 -16.55 1.34 -16.78
CA ASP A 316 -15.62 1.14 -17.89
C ASP A 316 -14.53 0.11 -17.55
N LEU A 317 -14.23 -0.08 -16.25
CA LEU A 317 -13.27 -1.09 -15.80
C LEU A 317 -13.71 -2.49 -16.21
N ALA A 318 -15.01 -2.81 -16.21
CA ALA A 318 -15.53 -4.12 -16.62
C ALA A 318 -15.08 -4.48 -18.04
N ASP A 319 -14.98 -3.49 -18.94
CA ASP A 319 -14.59 -3.66 -20.33
C ASP A 319 -13.07 -3.59 -20.53
N THR A 320 -12.37 -2.76 -19.74
CA THR A 320 -10.94 -2.47 -19.93
C THR A 320 -10.01 -3.30 -19.05
N ARG A 321 -10.53 -3.99 -18.03
CA ARG A 321 -9.75 -4.77 -17.05
C ARG A 321 -8.73 -5.72 -17.70
N ASN A 322 -9.16 -6.46 -18.71
CA ASN A 322 -8.30 -7.41 -19.40
C ASN A 322 -7.14 -6.73 -20.15
N GLU A 323 -7.34 -5.51 -20.62
CA GLU A 323 -6.29 -4.72 -21.28
C GLU A 323 -5.27 -4.20 -20.27
N LEU A 324 -5.73 -3.73 -19.09
CA LEU A 324 -4.86 -3.24 -18.01
C LEU A 324 -3.94 -4.33 -17.47
N LEU A 325 -4.46 -5.54 -17.30
CA LEU A 325 -3.72 -6.69 -16.78
C LEU A 325 -2.95 -7.46 -17.86
N ALA A 326 -3.15 -7.14 -19.14
CA ALA A 326 -2.62 -7.89 -20.26
C ALA A 326 -1.08 -7.97 -20.29
N ALA A 327 -0.39 -6.97 -19.76
CA ALA A 327 1.08 -6.93 -19.73
C ALA A 327 1.71 -7.72 -18.57
N LEU A 328 0.96 -8.05 -17.52
CA LEU A 328 1.48 -8.69 -16.32
C LEU A 328 2.21 -10.02 -16.57
N PRO A 329 1.73 -10.92 -17.45
CA PRO A 329 2.44 -12.16 -17.75
C PRO A 329 3.84 -11.95 -18.37
N LEU A 330 4.14 -10.76 -18.89
CA LEU A 330 5.44 -10.41 -19.45
C LEU A 330 6.44 -9.91 -18.38
N THR A 331 5.98 -9.65 -17.17
CA THR A 331 6.80 -9.07 -16.08
C THR A 331 8.10 -9.85 -15.83
N PRO A 332 8.12 -11.21 -15.84
CA PRO A 332 9.36 -11.97 -15.67
C PRO A 332 10.41 -11.72 -16.75
N LEU A 333 10.00 -11.21 -17.91
CA LEU A 333 10.90 -10.92 -19.04
C LEU A 333 11.42 -9.47 -19.03
N VAL A 334 10.91 -8.61 -18.13
CA VAL A 334 11.28 -7.19 -18.07
C VAL A 334 12.66 -7.04 -17.42
N PRO A 335 13.68 -6.47 -18.13
CA PRO A 335 14.97 -6.20 -17.53
C PRO A 335 14.87 -5.17 -16.39
N ARG A 336 15.72 -5.28 -15.38
CA ARG A 336 15.77 -4.34 -14.24
C ARG A 336 15.90 -2.87 -14.67
N SER A 337 16.66 -2.61 -15.73
CA SER A 337 16.81 -1.26 -16.28
C SER A 337 15.50 -0.69 -16.86
N ALA A 338 14.68 -1.55 -17.45
CA ALA A 338 13.36 -1.16 -17.96
C ALA A 338 12.38 -0.91 -16.82
N ALA A 339 12.39 -1.75 -15.76
CA ALA A 339 11.56 -1.55 -14.57
C ALA A 339 11.81 -0.17 -13.92
N ARG A 340 13.07 0.24 -13.76
CA ARG A 340 13.45 1.57 -13.23
C ARG A 340 12.96 2.73 -14.12
N ARG A 341 12.93 2.55 -15.45
CA ARG A 341 12.40 3.57 -16.38
C ARG A 341 10.88 3.71 -16.26
N VAL A 342 10.18 2.59 -16.17
CA VAL A 342 8.72 2.56 -16.00
C VAL A 342 8.32 3.21 -14.69
N GLU A 343 8.99 2.87 -13.59
CA GLU A 343 8.78 3.51 -12.30
C GLU A 343 8.91 5.03 -12.39
N GLY A 344 10.01 5.52 -12.96
CA GLY A 344 10.24 6.95 -13.10
C GLY A 344 9.20 7.67 -13.97
N LEU A 345 8.58 6.99 -14.95
CA LEU A 345 7.50 7.56 -15.75
C LEU A 345 6.19 7.61 -14.95
N VAL A 346 5.86 6.55 -14.22
CA VAL A 346 4.63 6.46 -13.42
C VAL A 346 4.66 7.51 -12.30
N LEU A 347 5.76 7.60 -11.55
CA LEU A 347 5.85 8.54 -10.43
C LEU A 347 5.87 10.01 -10.87
N LYS A 348 6.41 10.32 -12.06
CA LYS A 348 6.38 11.69 -12.62
C LYS A 348 5.01 12.17 -13.07
N SER A 349 4.03 11.28 -13.19
CA SER A 349 2.68 11.65 -13.65
C SER A 349 1.86 12.41 -12.61
N LYS A 350 2.39 12.64 -11.38
CA LYS A 350 1.71 13.35 -10.28
C LYS A 350 0.32 12.77 -9.97
N VAL A 351 0.18 11.45 -10.05
CA VAL A 351 -1.05 10.75 -9.66
C VAL A 351 -1.08 10.56 -8.15
N ILE A 352 -2.20 10.87 -7.52
CA ILE A 352 -2.45 10.60 -6.11
C ILE A 352 -3.19 9.27 -5.99
N GLY A 353 -2.62 8.30 -5.31
CA GLY A 353 -3.37 7.11 -4.90
C GLY A 353 -4.35 7.46 -3.78
N SER A 354 -5.56 6.92 -3.82
CA SER A 354 -6.52 7.05 -2.72
C SER A 354 -7.19 5.70 -2.48
N SER A 355 -6.83 5.08 -1.35
CA SER A 355 -7.32 3.76 -0.94
C SER A 355 -8.24 3.93 0.26
N HIS A 356 -9.52 3.62 0.10
CA HIS A 356 -10.49 3.57 1.19
C HIS A 356 -10.80 2.12 1.52
N VAL A 357 -10.39 1.65 2.70
CA VAL A 357 -10.56 0.25 3.11
C VAL A 357 -11.96 -0.05 3.69
N GLY A 358 -12.83 0.94 3.73
CA GLY A 358 -14.21 0.81 4.21
C GLY A 358 -14.34 0.81 5.73
N ASP A 359 -15.46 0.27 6.20
CA ASP A 359 -15.71 0.04 7.62
C ASP A 359 -14.91 -1.18 8.06
N LEU A 360 -13.99 -0.98 9.01
CA LEU A 360 -13.24 -2.09 9.57
C LEU A 360 -14.10 -2.87 10.57
N ASP A 361 -13.94 -4.20 10.55
CA ASP A 361 -14.49 -5.03 11.62
C ASP A 361 -13.95 -4.54 12.97
N PRO A 362 -14.80 -4.37 14.01
CA PRO A 362 -14.34 -3.95 15.33
C PRO A 362 -13.20 -4.80 15.90
N ALA A 363 -13.12 -6.07 15.53
CA ALA A 363 -12.02 -6.94 15.94
C ALA A 363 -10.65 -6.46 15.41
N ALA A 364 -10.61 -5.75 14.29
CA ALA A 364 -9.37 -5.18 13.76
C ALA A 364 -8.74 -4.12 14.68
N ASN A 365 -9.55 -3.50 15.57
CA ASN A 365 -9.08 -2.58 16.60
C ASN A 365 -8.69 -3.26 17.94
N ARG A 366 -8.67 -4.62 17.98
CA ARG A 366 -8.50 -5.41 19.21
C ARG A 366 -7.33 -6.39 19.16
N PRO A 367 -6.10 -5.97 18.82
CA PRO A 367 -4.98 -6.90 18.72
C PRO A 367 -4.60 -7.55 20.06
N ASP A 368 -4.87 -6.92 21.19
CA ASP A 368 -4.68 -7.51 22.52
C ASP A 368 -5.96 -8.17 23.10
N GLY A 369 -7.06 -8.13 22.35
CA GLY A 369 -8.40 -8.60 22.78
C GLY A 369 -9.31 -7.50 23.30
N THR A 370 -8.81 -6.27 23.43
CA THR A 370 -9.58 -5.10 23.88
C THR A 370 -9.39 -3.93 22.90
N ASP A 371 -10.34 -2.99 22.88
CA ASP A 371 -10.29 -1.86 21.95
C ASP A 371 -9.06 -0.98 22.22
N ALA A 372 -8.33 -0.64 21.18
CA ALA A 372 -7.37 0.44 21.21
C ALA A 372 -8.08 1.80 21.22
N ASP A 373 -7.47 2.80 21.85
CA ASP A 373 -8.02 4.15 21.96
C ASP A 373 -7.90 4.95 20.67
N SER A 374 -6.87 4.66 19.84
CA SER A 374 -6.69 5.26 18.53
C SER A 374 -6.13 4.23 17.55
N PHE A 375 -6.50 4.36 16.28
CA PHE A 375 -6.07 3.49 15.20
C PHE A 375 -5.67 4.30 13.97
N ALA A 376 -4.56 3.90 13.33
CA ALA A 376 -4.16 4.44 12.05
C ALA A 376 -3.51 3.36 11.17
N ALA A 377 -3.61 3.53 9.85
CA ALA A 377 -2.86 2.73 8.89
C ALA A 377 -2.24 3.64 7.83
N ARG A 378 -0.97 3.41 7.50
CA ARG A 378 -0.27 4.18 6.47
C ARG A 378 0.58 3.30 5.58
N MET A 379 0.95 3.83 4.43
CA MET A 379 2.05 3.30 3.65
C MET A 379 3.35 4.02 4.05
N ALA A 380 4.44 3.28 4.08
CA ALA A 380 5.77 3.82 4.31
C ALA A 380 6.77 3.12 3.38
N GLU A 381 7.84 3.80 3.04
CA GLU A 381 8.87 3.27 2.17
C GLU A 381 10.23 3.94 2.45
N HIS A 382 11.28 3.14 2.35
CA HIS A 382 12.65 3.64 2.34
C HIS A 382 12.99 4.21 0.97
N ILE A 383 13.15 5.50 0.90
CA ILE A 383 13.57 6.18 -0.33
C ILE A 383 14.86 6.96 -0.11
N THR A 384 15.55 7.21 -1.20
CA THR A 384 16.78 7.99 -1.18
C THR A 384 16.53 9.39 -1.74
N SER A 385 17.37 10.36 -1.33
CA SER A 385 17.31 11.71 -1.87
C SER A 385 17.50 11.76 -3.39
N ASP A 386 18.29 10.83 -3.96
CA ASP A 386 18.43 10.68 -5.41
C ASP A 386 17.15 10.18 -6.07
N HIS A 387 16.44 9.26 -5.40
CA HIS A 387 15.16 8.78 -5.89
C HIS A 387 14.15 9.92 -5.92
N LEU A 388 13.99 10.68 -4.82
CA LEU A 388 13.08 11.84 -4.77
C LEU A 388 13.34 12.85 -5.88
N ARG A 389 14.62 13.25 -6.06
CA ARG A 389 14.99 14.21 -7.12
C ARG A 389 14.65 13.65 -8.52
N ARG A 390 14.91 12.37 -8.74
CA ARG A 390 14.65 11.72 -10.05
C ARG A 390 13.16 11.67 -10.39
N VAL A 391 12.30 11.41 -9.40
CA VAL A 391 10.85 11.29 -9.60
C VAL A 391 10.09 12.60 -9.41
N GLY A 392 10.73 13.62 -8.83
CA GLY A 392 10.12 14.94 -8.63
C GLY A 392 9.32 15.07 -7.33
N GLY A 393 9.64 14.27 -6.32
CA GLY A 393 8.90 14.14 -5.06
C GLY A 393 8.07 12.86 -5.00
N ILE A 394 7.43 12.60 -3.88
CA ILE A 394 6.55 11.45 -3.70
C ILE A 394 5.29 11.84 -2.93
N PHE A 395 4.17 11.34 -3.39
CA PHE A 395 2.89 11.36 -2.68
C PHE A 395 2.48 9.90 -2.48
N PHE A 396 2.53 9.42 -1.25
CA PHE A 396 2.03 8.09 -0.95
C PHE A 396 0.51 8.05 -1.11
N PRO A 397 -0.05 6.91 -1.51
CA PRO A 397 -1.48 6.76 -1.51
C PRO A 397 -2.08 7.18 -0.16
N LEU A 398 -3.10 8.03 -0.19
CA LEU A 398 -3.94 8.24 0.97
C LEU A 398 -4.54 6.90 1.34
N VAL A 399 -4.46 6.56 2.61
CA VAL A 399 -5.14 5.38 3.15
C VAL A 399 -6.17 5.87 4.13
N ALA A 400 -7.42 5.51 3.88
CA ALA A 400 -8.55 5.92 4.70
C ALA A 400 -9.40 4.73 5.09
N GLY A 401 -10.04 4.80 6.24
CA GLY A 401 -10.98 3.79 6.71
C GLY A 401 -11.81 4.32 7.88
N ARG A 402 -12.69 3.47 8.37
CA ARG A 402 -13.64 3.80 9.42
C ARG A 402 -13.53 2.75 10.53
N VAL A 403 -13.35 3.19 11.75
CA VAL A 403 -13.31 2.32 12.93
C VAL A 403 -13.66 3.13 14.18
N HIS A 404 -14.40 2.56 15.09
CA HIS A 404 -14.63 3.10 16.44
C HIS A 404 -15.27 4.51 16.46
N GLY A 405 -16.17 4.80 15.51
CA GLY A 405 -16.85 6.09 15.41
C GLY A 405 -16.03 7.20 14.74
N GLU A 406 -14.85 6.87 14.20
CA GLU A 406 -13.98 7.81 13.51
C GLU A 406 -13.69 7.40 12.06
N VAL A 407 -13.48 8.39 11.22
CA VAL A 407 -12.83 8.26 9.92
C VAL A 407 -11.37 8.69 10.10
N TRP A 408 -10.45 7.82 9.79
CA TRP A 408 -9.03 8.14 9.74
C TRP A 408 -8.54 8.24 8.30
N VAL A 409 -7.67 9.22 8.01
CA VAL A 409 -7.04 9.41 6.71
C VAL A 409 -5.55 9.67 6.91
N SER A 410 -4.70 8.76 6.46
CA SER A 410 -3.25 8.91 6.51
C SER A 410 -2.71 9.51 5.22
N ILE A 411 -1.83 10.48 5.35
CA ILE A 411 -1.25 11.29 4.28
C ILE A 411 0.26 11.19 4.39
N GLY A 412 0.95 10.83 3.33
CA GLY A 412 2.41 10.84 3.27
C GLY A 412 2.88 11.61 2.04
N PHE A 413 3.69 12.64 2.25
CA PHE A 413 4.20 13.48 1.15
C PHE A 413 5.61 13.98 1.42
N CYS A 414 6.43 14.01 0.37
CA CYS A 414 7.72 14.66 0.39
C CYS A 414 8.01 15.29 -0.98
N ASN A 415 8.40 16.55 -0.99
CA ASN A 415 8.81 17.26 -2.20
C ASN A 415 10.14 16.71 -2.76
N ALA A 416 10.50 17.13 -3.97
CA ALA A 416 11.71 16.66 -4.66
C ALA A 416 13.01 16.91 -3.89
N ASP A 417 13.05 17.98 -3.09
CA ASP A 417 14.24 18.38 -2.33
C ASP A 417 14.38 17.65 -0.99
N GLY A 418 13.33 16.89 -0.61
CA GLY A 418 13.32 16.18 0.67
C GLY A 418 13.25 17.10 1.89
N THR A 419 12.63 18.28 1.74
CA THR A 419 12.55 19.32 2.79
C THR A 419 11.20 19.43 3.45
N THR A 420 10.19 18.67 2.97
CA THR A 420 8.88 18.64 3.62
C THR A 420 9.01 18.16 5.05
N THR A 421 8.41 18.88 6.00
CA THR A 421 8.37 18.48 7.41
C THR A 421 6.97 17.99 7.80
N ARG A 422 6.89 17.29 8.94
CA ARG A 422 5.60 16.80 9.46
C ARG A 422 4.71 17.97 9.88
N GLU A 423 5.28 19.02 10.46
CA GLU A 423 4.56 20.22 10.87
C GLU A 423 3.91 20.91 9.66
N GLN A 424 4.64 21.05 8.55
CA GLN A 424 4.09 21.60 7.30
C GLN A 424 2.94 20.72 6.76
N LEU A 425 3.11 19.39 6.82
CA LEU A 425 2.06 18.48 6.36
C LEU A 425 0.82 18.53 7.26
N THR A 426 1.03 18.67 8.58
CA THR A 426 -0.06 18.88 9.57
C THR A 426 -0.84 20.16 9.25
N GLU A 427 -0.14 21.28 9.02
CA GLU A 427 -0.79 22.54 8.66
C GLU A 427 -1.62 22.42 7.38
N VAL A 428 -1.09 21.76 6.36
CA VAL A 428 -1.80 21.51 5.09
C VAL A 428 -3.02 20.64 5.31
N ALA A 429 -2.91 19.59 6.13
CA ALA A 429 -4.03 18.70 6.45
C ALA A 429 -5.16 19.44 7.20
N VAL A 430 -4.82 20.24 8.21
CA VAL A 430 -5.78 21.09 8.96
C VAL A 430 -6.46 22.08 8.03
N GLN A 431 -5.70 22.76 7.16
CA GLN A 431 -6.27 23.69 6.19
C GLN A 431 -7.18 22.99 5.18
N ALA A 432 -6.82 21.78 4.74
CA ALA A 432 -7.67 21.02 3.84
C ALA A 432 -8.99 20.59 4.51
N LEU A 433 -8.98 20.21 5.81
CA LEU A 433 -10.21 19.99 6.59
C LEU A 433 -11.07 21.25 6.66
N ALA A 434 -10.46 22.39 6.96
CA ALA A 434 -11.16 23.66 7.05
C ALA A 434 -11.81 24.08 5.73
N ASP A 435 -11.21 23.75 4.57
CA ASP A 435 -11.80 23.99 3.25
C ASP A 435 -13.13 23.24 3.06
N PHE A 436 -13.27 22.10 3.72
CA PHE A 436 -14.54 21.35 3.75
C PHE A 436 -15.44 21.76 4.92
N GLY A 437 -15.05 22.75 5.73
CA GLY A 437 -15.81 23.13 6.94
C GLY A 437 -15.81 22.03 8.01
N MET A 438 -14.82 21.18 8.01
CA MET A 438 -14.65 20.10 8.98
C MET A 438 -13.54 20.40 9.99
N THR A 439 -13.64 19.77 11.16
CA THR A 439 -12.61 19.78 12.20
C THR A 439 -12.19 18.35 12.51
N GLY A 440 -10.97 18.17 12.98
CA GLY A 440 -10.44 16.87 13.36
C GLY A 440 -9.11 17.00 14.09
N THR A 441 -8.61 15.90 14.61
CA THR A 441 -7.25 15.84 15.17
C THR A 441 -6.29 15.37 14.10
N VAL A 442 -5.03 15.83 14.17
CA VAL A 442 -3.95 15.43 13.26
C VAL A 442 -2.79 14.95 14.11
N GLU A 443 -2.37 13.69 13.88
CA GLU A 443 -1.27 13.02 14.58
C GLU A 443 -0.07 12.76 13.67
#